data_c91107a5c41dcbb0b78ab0f87fe2d594
#
_entry.id   c91107a5c41dcbb0b78ab0f87fe2d594
#
_cell.length_a   1.000
_cell.length_b   1.000
_cell.length_c   1.000
_cell.angle_alpha   90.00
_cell.angle_beta   90.00
_cell.angle_gamma   90.00
#
_symmetry.space_group_name_H-M   'P 1'
#
loop_
_entity.id
_entity.type
_entity.pdbx_description
1 polymer ?
#
loop_
_entity_poly.entity_id
_entity_poly.type
_entity_poly.pdbx_seq_one_letter_code
_entity_poly.pdbx_strand_id
1 'polypeptide(L)'
;MKTLKTAMMAAVVGLVVAQMAAPVGAEPISGGVNAVEIMTKSRSEAPDLSGLVHQQVQLLRPPFVHAHDQVAKGGPKVVQFTLPVVEKEITIDGQGTKIHAMTFGGSVPGPLMVVHEGDYVELTLINLSSNTMAHNIDFHAATGAMGGGDFTHVQPGEQVKLLFKATRAGTFVYHCAPGGTMTPWHVVSGMQGAIMVLPR
;
A
#
# COMPACT_ATOMS: atom_id res chain seq x y z
N MET A 1 -38.39 -25.81 19.30
CA MET A 1 -37.19 -25.15 19.81
C MET A 1 -35.92 -25.38 19.00
N LYS A 2 -35.93 -26.11 17.88
CA LYS A 2 -34.73 -26.35 17.03
C LYS A 2 -34.59 -25.39 15.82
N THR A 3 -35.62 -24.68 15.43
CA THR A 3 -35.64 -23.80 14.25
C THR A 3 -35.13 -22.38 14.50
N LEU A 4 -35.11 -21.92 15.77
CA LEU A 4 -34.70 -20.54 16.09
C LEU A 4 -33.17 -20.38 16.18
N LYS A 5 -32.43 -21.46 16.48
CA LYS A 5 -30.95 -21.38 16.58
C LYS A 5 -30.25 -21.35 15.22
N THR A 6 -30.86 -21.93 14.16
CA THR A 6 -30.25 -21.96 12.83
C THR A 6 -30.41 -20.62 12.09
N ALA A 7 -31.50 -19.91 12.35
CA ALA A 7 -31.71 -18.58 11.74
C ALA A 7 -30.78 -17.50 12.30
N MET A 8 -30.41 -17.57 13.58
CA MET A 8 -29.51 -16.60 14.21
C MET A 8 -28.03 -16.76 13.77
N MET A 9 -27.59 -17.98 13.46
CA MET A 9 -26.23 -18.21 12.96
C MET A 9 -26.04 -17.75 11.50
N ALA A 10 -27.07 -17.87 10.67
CA ALA A 10 -27.00 -17.40 9.28
C ALA A 10 -26.96 -15.87 9.17
N ALA A 11 -27.63 -15.15 10.08
CA ALA A 11 -27.64 -13.69 10.11
C ALA A 11 -26.30 -13.09 10.55
N VAL A 12 -25.58 -13.76 11.47
CA VAL A 12 -24.28 -13.28 11.96
C VAL A 12 -23.16 -13.50 10.93
N VAL A 13 -23.19 -14.61 10.18
CA VAL A 13 -22.22 -14.89 9.13
C VAL A 13 -22.44 -13.98 7.91
N GLY A 14 -23.69 -13.66 7.57
CA GLY A 14 -24.00 -12.73 6.47
C GLY A 14 -23.58 -11.28 6.74
N LEU A 15 -23.55 -10.84 8.00
CA LEU A 15 -23.19 -9.46 8.36
C LEU A 15 -21.67 -9.22 8.38
N VAL A 16 -20.88 -10.26 8.65
CA VAL A 16 -19.41 -10.16 8.68
C VAL A 16 -18.80 -10.14 7.27
N VAL A 17 -19.45 -10.81 6.31
CA VAL A 17 -18.97 -10.86 4.91
C VAL A 17 -19.32 -9.57 4.13
N ALA A 18 -20.39 -8.86 4.51
CA ALA A 18 -20.82 -7.65 3.82
C ALA A 18 -19.96 -6.39 4.16
N GLN A 19 -19.09 -6.46 5.17
CA GLN A 19 -18.24 -5.34 5.57
C GLN A 19 -16.80 -5.41 5.01
N MET A 20 -16.47 -6.42 4.19
CA MET A 20 -15.09 -6.68 3.78
C MET A 20 -14.72 -6.22 2.36
N ALA A 21 -15.62 -5.68 1.57
CA ALA A 21 -15.30 -5.33 0.18
C ALA A 21 -15.90 -3.98 -0.22
N ALA A 22 -15.05 -2.99 -0.43
CA ALA A 22 -15.42 -1.76 -1.14
C ALA A 22 -14.92 -1.87 -2.60
N PRO A 23 -15.78 -1.65 -3.60
CA PRO A 23 -15.38 -1.68 -5.00
C PRO A 23 -14.41 -0.54 -5.33
N VAL A 24 -13.53 -0.75 -6.30
CA VAL A 24 -12.64 0.32 -6.82
C VAL A 24 -13.50 1.48 -7.31
N GLY A 25 -13.25 2.68 -6.79
CA GLY A 25 -14.06 3.87 -7.05
C GLY A 25 -15.11 4.15 -5.99
N ALA A 26 -15.29 3.29 -4.98
CA ALA A 26 -15.99 3.68 -3.77
C ALA A 26 -15.14 4.69 -3.00
N GLU A 27 -15.80 5.64 -2.33
CA GLU A 27 -15.15 6.54 -1.39
C GLU A 27 -14.23 5.73 -0.47
N PRO A 28 -13.02 6.25 -0.15
CA PRO A 28 -12.12 5.57 0.78
C PRO A 28 -12.90 5.15 2.01
N ILE A 29 -12.73 3.91 2.44
CA ILE A 29 -13.37 3.43 3.66
C ILE A 29 -13.02 4.43 4.76
N SER A 30 -13.99 5.23 5.19
CA SER A 30 -13.84 6.13 6.32
C SER A 30 -13.64 5.24 7.55
N GLY A 31 -12.42 5.08 8.01
CA GLY A 31 -12.03 4.10 9.01
C GLY A 31 -10.89 3.23 8.50
N GLY A 32 -10.24 3.63 7.40
CA GLY A 32 -8.95 3.05 7.01
C GLY A 32 -8.05 3.05 8.24
N VAL A 33 -7.63 1.86 8.65
CA VAL A 33 -6.82 1.69 9.84
C VAL A 33 -5.66 2.66 9.74
N ASN A 34 -5.54 3.56 10.69
CA ASN A 34 -4.44 4.48 10.73
C ASN A 34 -3.18 3.69 11.07
N ALA A 35 -2.41 3.33 10.06
CA ALA A 35 -1.23 2.51 10.22
C ALA A 35 -0.19 3.15 11.17
N VAL A 36 -0.21 4.48 11.32
CA VAL A 36 0.62 5.17 12.30
C VAL A 36 0.25 4.76 13.73
N GLU A 37 -1.04 4.68 14.03
CA GLU A 37 -1.53 4.24 15.33
C GLU A 37 -1.06 2.83 15.67
N ILE A 38 -1.06 1.95 14.69
CA ILE A 38 -0.67 0.55 14.85
C ILE A 38 0.85 0.39 14.86
N MET A 39 1.53 1.07 13.95
CA MET A 39 2.98 0.93 13.77
C MET A 39 3.81 1.58 14.86
N THR A 40 3.31 2.59 15.51
CA THR A 40 3.99 3.22 16.65
C THR A 40 3.76 2.47 17.96
N LYS A 41 2.94 1.40 17.98
CA LYS A 41 2.44 0.71 19.17
C LYS A 41 1.80 1.66 20.19
N SER A 42 1.68 2.89 19.83
CA SER A 42 0.96 3.88 20.61
C SER A 42 -0.52 3.63 20.34
N ARG A 43 -1.26 3.24 21.33
CA ARG A 43 -2.73 3.31 21.31
C ARG A 43 -3.19 4.76 21.46
N SER A 44 -2.30 5.71 21.19
CA SER A 44 -2.62 7.11 21.12
C SER A 44 -3.53 7.38 19.92
N GLU A 45 -4.28 8.43 20.00
CA GLU A 45 -5.10 8.92 18.90
C GLU A 45 -4.28 9.09 17.62
N ALA A 46 -4.93 8.93 16.48
CA ALA A 46 -4.34 9.23 15.18
C ALA A 46 -3.67 10.61 15.21
N PRO A 47 -2.50 10.78 14.62
CA PRO A 47 -1.81 12.08 14.64
C PRO A 47 -2.70 13.15 14.00
N ASP A 48 -2.76 14.31 14.63
CA ASP A 48 -3.39 15.47 14.00
C ASP A 48 -2.50 15.97 12.85
N LEU A 49 -2.97 15.78 11.64
CA LEU A 49 -2.31 16.21 10.42
C LEU A 49 -2.90 17.49 9.81
N SER A 50 -3.92 18.07 10.47
CA SER A 50 -4.67 19.22 9.93
C SER A 50 -3.80 20.48 9.72
N GLY A 51 -2.72 20.61 10.49
CA GLY A 51 -1.76 21.72 10.35
C GLY A 51 -0.65 21.47 9.33
N LEU A 52 -0.60 20.30 8.69
CA LEU A 52 0.44 19.96 7.72
C LEU A 52 0.02 20.28 6.29
N VAL A 53 1.01 20.60 5.46
CA VAL A 53 0.79 20.71 4.01
C VAL A 53 0.58 19.31 3.43
N HIS A 54 -0.49 19.12 2.69
CA HIS A 54 -0.77 17.90 1.92
C HIS A 54 -0.27 18.07 0.49
N GLN A 55 0.62 17.21 0.06
CA GLN A 55 1.21 17.22 -1.28
C GLN A 55 0.87 15.93 -2.01
N GLN A 56 0.01 16.03 -3.03
CA GLN A 56 -0.22 14.91 -3.93
C GLN A 56 0.92 14.78 -4.93
N VAL A 57 1.42 13.57 -5.12
CA VAL A 57 2.56 13.26 -5.98
C VAL A 57 2.16 12.17 -6.98
N GLN A 58 2.38 12.46 -8.27
CA GLN A 58 2.22 11.48 -9.33
C GLN A 58 3.46 10.61 -9.43
N LEU A 59 3.32 9.31 -9.18
CA LEU A 59 4.39 8.34 -9.34
C LEU A 59 4.72 8.13 -10.82
N LEU A 60 6.00 7.99 -11.12
CA LEU A 60 6.53 7.74 -12.46
C LEU A 60 7.19 6.35 -12.51
N ARG A 61 7.07 5.68 -13.66
CA ARG A 61 7.74 4.39 -13.86
C ARG A 61 9.25 4.60 -14.05
N PRO A 62 10.08 3.68 -13.52
CA PRO A 62 11.52 3.71 -13.79
C PRO A 62 11.83 3.78 -15.30
N PRO A 63 12.90 4.48 -15.69
CA PRO A 63 13.93 5.09 -14.84
C PRO A 63 13.59 6.48 -14.30
N PHE A 64 12.39 6.96 -14.53
CA PHE A 64 11.98 8.30 -14.11
C PHE A 64 11.57 8.31 -12.64
N VAL A 65 11.80 9.44 -11.97
CA VAL A 65 11.39 9.71 -10.60
C VAL A 65 10.56 10.98 -10.58
N HIS A 66 9.54 11.01 -9.74
CA HIS A 66 8.71 12.20 -9.57
C HIS A 66 9.53 13.41 -9.10
N ALA A 67 9.04 14.62 -9.38
CA ALA A 67 9.68 15.85 -8.91
C ALA A 67 9.72 15.89 -7.39
N HIS A 68 10.89 16.18 -6.84
CA HIS A 68 11.13 16.30 -5.41
C HIS A 68 12.30 17.28 -5.15
N ASP A 69 12.34 17.85 -3.97
CA ASP A 69 13.48 18.66 -3.52
C ASP A 69 14.57 17.74 -2.98
N GLN A 70 15.84 18.01 -3.30
CA GLN A 70 16.97 17.27 -2.73
C GLN A 70 17.23 17.66 -1.27
N VAL A 71 16.86 18.87 -0.90
CA VAL A 71 16.95 19.39 0.46
C VAL A 71 15.55 19.82 0.88
N ALA A 72 15.12 19.39 2.06
CA ALA A 72 13.78 19.70 2.55
C ALA A 72 13.55 21.20 2.63
N LYS A 73 12.41 21.66 2.12
CA LYS A 73 11.94 23.04 2.24
C LYS A 73 10.78 23.07 3.23
N GLY A 74 11.00 23.74 4.36
CA GLY A 74 10.00 23.88 5.41
C GLY A 74 9.89 22.65 6.31
N GLY A 75 8.80 22.58 7.09
CA GLY A 75 8.52 21.51 8.04
C GLY A 75 8.03 20.21 7.38
N PRO A 76 7.74 19.18 8.22
CA PRO A 76 7.10 17.95 7.74
C PRO A 76 5.79 18.22 7.00
N LYS A 77 5.46 17.33 6.04
CA LYS A 77 4.24 17.38 5.25
C LYS A 77 3.63 15.99 5.12
N VAL A 78 2.42 15.92 4.63
CA VAL A 78 1.78 14.68 4.19
C VAL A 78 2.01 14.52 2.70
N VAL A 79 2.79 13.51 2.30
CA VAL A 79 3.05 13.18 0.91
C VAL A 79 2.09 12.07 0.49
N GLN A 80 1.23 12.37 -0.48
CA GLN A 80 0.15 11.49 -0.90
C GLN A 80 0.51 10.80 -2.22
N PHE A 81 0.52 9.48 -2.21
CA PHE A 81 0.76 8.64 -3.39
C PHE A 81 -0.46 7.78 -3.70
N THR A 82 -0.71 7.55 -4.98
CA THR A 82 -1.64 6.53 -5.46
C THR A 82 -0.86 5.48 -6.24
N LEU A 83 -0.99 4.22 -5.86
CA LEU A 83 -0.23 3.11 -6.41
C LEU A 83 -1.16 1.99 -6.87
N PRO A 84 -1.44 1.87 -8.19
CA PRO A 84 -2.20 0.74 -8.69
C PRO A 84 -1.34 -0.53 -8.71
N VAL A 85 -1.94 -1.66 -8.39
CA VAL A 85 -1.42 -2.99 -8.65
C VAL A 85 -1.94 -3.45 -10.01
N VAL A 86 -1.05 -3.93 -10.87
CA VAL A 86 -1.36 -4.37 -12.24
C VAL A 86 -0.73 -5.72 -12.51
N GLU A 87 -1.55 -6.73 -12.74
CA GLU A 87 -1.11 -8.02 -13.26
C GLU A 87 -1.11 -7.97 -14.79
N LYS A 88 -0.01 -8.34 -15.43
CA LYS A 88 0.11 -8.30 -16.89
C LYS A 88 1.28 -9.14 -17.41
N GLU A 89 1.26 -9.47 -18.70
CA GLU A 89 2.44 -10.02 -19.37
C GLU A 89 3.48 -8.91 -19.59
N ILE A 90 4.73 -9.23 -19.31
CA ILE A 90 5.89 -8.41 -19.65
C ILE A 90 6.92 -9.24 -20.41
N THR A 91 7.60 -8.60 -21.37
CA THR A 91 8.73 -9.19 -22.09
C THR A 91 10.00 -8.89 -21.30
N ILE A 92 10.80 -9.93 -21.01
CA ILE A 92 11.95 -9.83 -20.11
C ILE A 92 13.30 -9.87 -20.83
N ASP A 93 13.32 -10.19 -22.13
CA ASP A 93 14.55 -10.25 -22.92
C ASP A 93 14.32 -9.81 -24.38
N GLY A 94 15.42 -9.70 -25.14
CA GLY A 94 15.40 -9.38 -26.56
C GLY A 94 14.91 -10.53 -27.48
N GLN A 95 14.65 -11.71 -26.92
CA GLN A 95 14.16 -12.88 -27.64
C GLN A 95 12.62 -12.98 -27.59
N GLY A 96 11.97 -12.08 -26.85
CA GLY A 96 10.54 -12.05 -26.72
C GLY A 96 9.98 -12.98 -25.63
N THR A 97 10.82 -13.47 -24.72
CA THR A 97 10.38 -14.26 -23.56
C THR A 97 9.42 -13.44 -22.69
N LYS A 98 8.25 -13.99 -22.43
CA LYS A 98 7.21 -13.35 -21.63
C LYS A 98 7.03 -14.04 -20.30
N ILE A 99 6.74 -13.24 -19.28
CA ILE A 99 6.30 -13.72 -17.98
C ILE A 99 5.01 -13.01 -17.59
N HIS A 100 4.17 -13.70 -16.82
CA HIS A 100 3.07 -13.04 -16.13
C HIS A 100 3.62 -12.34 -14.89
N ALA A 101 3.64 -11.02 -14.92
CA ALA A 101 4.17 -10.20 -13.84
C ALA A 101 3.04 -9.61 -13.01
N MET A 102 3.27 -9.57 -11.71
CA MET A 102 2.50 -8.78 -10.75
C MET A 102 3.31 -7.52 -10.46
N THR A 103 2.72 -6.35 -10.62
CA THR A 103 3.51 -5.10 -10.61
C THR A 103 2.87 -4.01 -9.76
N PHE A 104 3.71 -3.20 -9.16
CA PHE A 104 3.30 -1.90 -8.64
C PHE A 104 3.46 -0.84 -9.73
N GLY A 105 2.38 -0.11 -10.05
CA GLY A 105 2.39 0.94 -11.06
C GLY A 105 2.62 0.45 -12.49
N GLY A 106 2.52 -0.85 -12.75
CA GLY A 106 2.67 -1.45 -14.07
C GLY A 106 4.10 -1.55 -14.58
N SER A 107 5.12 -1.53 -13.70
CA SER A 107 6.54 -1.71 -14.03
C SER A 107 7.25 -2.60 -13.01
N VAL A 108 8.39 -3.16 -13.42
CA VAL A 108 9.32 -3.91 -12.58
C VAL A 108 10.71 -3.28 -12.74
N PRO A 109 11.32 -2.75 -11.67
CA PRO A 109 10.71 -2.53 -10.36
C PRO A 109 9.55 -1.53 -10.39
N GLY A 110 8.79 -1.45 -9.29
CA GLY A 110 7.78 -0.41 -9.08
C GLY A 110 8.38 0.99 -8.98
N PRO A 111 7.55 2.05 -8.97
CA PRO A 111 7.99 3.44 -8.90
C PRO A 111 8.86 3.75 -7.68
N LEU A 112 9.90 4.57 -7.84
CA LEU A 112 10.62 5.13 -6.71
C LEU A 112 9.79 6.24 -6.06
N MET A 113 9.55 6.11 -4.76
CA MET A 113 8.96 7.15 -3.92
C MET A 113 10.08 7.93 -3.24
N VAL A 114 9.98 9.26 -3.17
CA VAL A 114 10.96 10.10 -2.46
C VAL A 114 10.22 11.02 -1.51
N VAL A 115 10.63 11.00 -0.24
CA VAL A 115 10.10 11.84 0.85
C VAL A 115 11.26 12.32 1.73
N HIS A 116 10.99 13.18 2.70
CA HIS A 116 12.00 13.60 3.68
C HIS A 116 11.72 13.00 5.06
N GLU A 117 12.78 12.90 5.85
CA GLU A 117 12.66 12.50 7.25
C GLU A 117 11.67 13.40 7.99
N GLY A 118 10.77 12.79 8.73
CA GLY A 118 9.68 13.46 9.43
C GLY A 118 8.39 13.62 8.63
N ASP A 119 8.40 13.43 7.31
CA ASP A 119 7.18 13.47 6.50
C ASP A 119 6.26 12.28 6.84
N TYR A 120 4.97 12.48 6.63
CA TYR A 120 3.99 11.41 6.62
C TYR A 120 3.76 10.95 5.19
N VAL A 121 3.78 9.64 4.99
CA VAL A 121 3.44 8.99 3.73
C VAL A 121 1.99 8.51 3.81
N GLU A 122 1.13 9.05 2.97
CA GLU A 122 -0.22 8.57 2.77
C GLU A 122 -0.28 7.86 1.41
N LEU A 123 -0.39 6.55 1.44
CA LEU A 123 -0.46 5.73 0.23
C LEU A 123 -1.87 5.19 0.04
N THR A 124 -2.45 5.40 -1.14
CA THR A 124 -3.64 4.67 -1.60
C THR A 124 -3.17 3.53 -2.52
N LEU A 125 -3.31 2.29 -2.05
CA LEU A 125 -3.07 1.09 -2.82
C LEU A 125 -4.37 0.67 -3.49
N ILE A 126 -4.35 0.45 -4.81
CA ILE A 126 -5.53 0.06 -5.59
C ILE A 126 -5.24 -1.27 -6.27
N ASN A 127 -5.99 -2.30 -5.96
CA ASN A 127 -5.95 -3.56 -6.70
C ASN A 127 -6.98 -3.51 -7.82
N LEU A 128 -6.52 -3.43 -9.08
CA LEU A 128 -7.42 -3.28 -10.22
C LEU A 128 -8.37 -4.48 -10.33
N SER A 129 -9.61 -4.21 -10.73
CA SER A 129 -10.64 -5.26 -10.91
C SER A 129 -10.30 -6.29 -11.99
N SER A 130 -9.36 -5.97 -12.88
CA SER A 130 -8.83 -6.88 -13.90
C SER A 130 -7.78 -7.87 -13.37
N ASN A 131 -7.29 -7.67 -12.16
CA ASN A 131 -6.34 -8.57 -11.52
C ASN A 131 -7.05 -9.84 -11.02
N THR A 132 -6.28 -10.88 -10.75
CA THR A 132 -6.81 -12.19 -10.35
C THR A 132 -6.50 -12.54 -8.90
N MET A 133 -5.57 -11.84 -8.27
CA MET A 133 -5.06 -12.15 -6.94
C MET A 133 -5.25 -11.00 -5.95
N ALA A 134 -5.29 -11.35 -4.67
CA ALA A 134 -5.18 -10.39 -3.58
C ALA A 134 -3.73 -9.92 -3.44
N HIS A 135 -3.56 -8.65 -3.13
CA HIS A 135 -2.26 -8.02 -2.94
C HIS A 135 -2.24 -7.17 -1.68
N ASN A 136 -1.05 -6.83 -1.22
CA ASN A 136 -0.84 -5.87 -0.15
C ASN A 136 0.48 -5.11 -0.38
N ILE A 137 0.88 -4.27 0.57
CA ILE A 137 2.17 -3.60 0.53
C ILE A 137 2.80 -3.55 1.92
N ASP A 138 4.07 -3.92 1.98
CA ASP A 138 4.96 -3.84 3.14
C ASP A 138 6.05 -2.81 2.86
N PHE A 139 6.27 -1.86 3.78
CA PHE A 139 7.33 -0.87 3.70
C PHE A 139 8.42 -1.12 4.74
N HIS A 140 9.64 -1.42 4.32
CA HIS A 140 10.79 -1.50 5.23
C HIS A 140 11.18 -0.15 5.85
N ALA A 141 10.66 0.96 5.34
CA ALA A 141 10.79 2.29 5.95
C ALA A 141 9.88 2.49 7.17
N ALA A 142 8.90 1.62 7.33
CA ALA A 142 7.95 1.65 8.43
C ALA A 142 8.24 0.53 9.41
N THR A 143 7.83 0.68 10.67
CA THR A 143 8.04 -0.31 11.73
C THR A 143 6.71 -0.81 12.30
N GLY A 144 6.67 -2.10 12.65
CA GLY A 144 5.47 -2.76 13.15
C GLY A 144 4.51 -3.18 12.03
N ALA A 145 3.56 -4.04 12.34
CA ALA A 145 2.50 -4.52 11.44
C ALA A 145 3.01 -4.97 10.05
N MET A 146 4.20 -5.61 10.01
CA MET A 146 4.88 -5.96 8.76
C MET A 146 4.92 -4.78 7.77
N GLY A 147 5.42 -3.61 8.22
CA GLY A 147 5.52 -2.43 7.35
C GLY A 147 4.19 -1.95 6.74
N GLY A 148 3.06 -2.37 7.31
CA GLY A 148 1.71 -2.13 6.80
C GLY A 148 1.09 -3.32 6.09
N GLY A 149 1.85 -4.38 5.80
CA GLY A 149 1.37 -5.56 5.09
C GLY A 149 0.11 -6.19 5.69
N ASP A 150 0.01 -6.25 7.02
CA ASP A 150 -1.15 -6.82 7.72
C ASP A 150 -2.45 -6.00 7.54
N PHE A 151 -2.36 -4.73 7.14
CA PHE A 151 -3.49 -3.81 7.03
C PHE A 151 -3.83 -3.41 5.60
N THR A 152 -3.06 -3.85 4.63
CA THR A 152 -3.19 -3.40 3.24
C THR A 152 -3.61 -4.50 2.29
N HIS A 153 -4.18 -5.60 2.79
CA HIS A 153 -4.75 -6.64 1.94
C HIS A 153 -5.95 -6.12 1.16
N VAL A 154 -5.87 -6.17 -0.16
CA VAL A 154 -6.92 -5.75 -1.09
C VAL A 154 -7.21 -6.84 -2.12
N GLN A 155 -8.49 -7.19 -2.27
CA GLN A 155 -8.96 -8.07 -3.32
C GLN A 155 -9.03 -7.34 -4.66
N PRO A 156 -9.10 -8.03 -5.81
CA PRO A 156 -9.37 -7.38 -7.08
C PRO A 156 -10.62 -6.48 -7.02
N GLY A 157 -10.46 -5.23 -7.41
CA GLY A 157 -11.51 -4.21 -7.34
C GLY A 157 -11.52 -3.40 -6.04
N GLU A 158 -10.65 -3.68 -5.08
CA GLU A 158 -10.58 -2.97 -3.80
C GLU A 158 -9.42 -1.98 -3.73
N GLN A 159 -9.52 -1.08 -2.77
CA GLN A 159 -8.43 -0.17 -2.41
C GLN A 159 -8.34 0.01 -0.90
N VAL A 160 -7.14 0.39 -0.44
CA VAL A 160 -6.87 0.69 0.97
C VAL A 160 -5.93 1.88 1.08
N LYS A 161 -6.04 2.63 2.16
CA LYS A 161 -5.15 3.74 2.49
C LYS A 161 -4.26 3.36 3.67
N LEU A 162 -2.94 3.53 3.49
CA LEU A 162 -1.92 3.35 4.50
C LEU A 162 -1.30 4.70 4.83
N LEU A 163 -1.17 5.00 6.13
CA LEU A 163 -0.48 6.19 6.62
C LEU A 163 0.64 5.79 7.57
N PHE A 164 1.86 6.27 7.33
CA PHE A 164 2.97 6.12 8.25
C PHE A 164 3.90 7.34 8.23
N LYS A 165 4.69 7.52 9.28
CA LYS A 165 5.71 8.57 9.36
C LYS A 165 7.07 8.02 8.94
N ALA A 166 7.75 8.71 8.02
CA ALA A 166 9.13 8.42 7.64
C ALA A 166 10.07 8.97 8.72
N THR A 167 10.53 8.10 9.63
CA THR A 167 11.24 8.51 10.85
C THR A 167 12.76 8.45 10.72
N ARG A 168 13.30 7.91 9.64
CA ARG A 168 14.73 7.71 9.44
C ARG A 168 15.12 7.83 7.98
N ALA A 169 16.16 8.62 7.71
CA ALA A 169 16.74 8.75 6.38
C ALA A 169 17.35 7.41 5.91
N GLY A 170 17.26 7.15 4.61
CA GLY A 170 17.78 5.95 3.96
C GLY A 170 16.99 5.56 2.72
N THR A 171 17.43 4.48 2.06
CA THR A 171 16.69 3.85 0.98
C THR A 171 16.18 2.51 1.46
N PHE A 172 14.90 2.29 1.32
CA PHE A 172 14.20 1.13 1.84
C PHE A 172 13.40 0.46 0.73
N VAL A 173 13.27 -0.87 0.81
CA VAL A 173 12.41 -1.63 -0.10
C VAL A 173 10.95 -1.50 0.35
N TYR A 174 10.04 -1.53 -0.60
CA TYR A 174 8.66 -1.94 -0.39
C TYR A 174 8.33 -3.13 -1.29
N HIS A 175 7.46 -4.00 -0.85
CA HIS A 175 7.06 -5.19 -1.62
C HIS A 175 5.69 -5.71 -1.21
N CYS A 176 5.14 -6.63 -2.00
CA CYS A 176 3.97 -7.38 -1.59
C CYS A 176 4.37 -8.49 -0.62
N ALA A 177 3.63 -8.65 0.47
CA ALA A 177 3.89 -9.62 1.54
C ALA A 177 2.60 -10.32 2.00
N PRO A 178 1.91 -11.09 1.13
CA PRO A 178 0.64 -11.73 1.48
C PRO A 178 0.77 -12.89 2.48
N GLY A 179 1.99 -13.24 2.85
CA GLY A 179 2.31 -14.24 3.86
C GLY A 179 2.80 -15.57 3.31
N GLY A 180 3.51 -16.33 4.14
CA GLY A 180 4.00 -17.66 3.83
C GLY A 180 4.82 -17.74 2.53
N THR A 181 4.60 -18.80 1.75
CA THR A 181 5.27 -19.04 0.45
C THR A 181 4.80 -18.07 -0.65
N MET A 182 3.70 -17.36 -0.43
CA MET A 182 3.18 -16.40 -1.41
C MET A 182 4.04 -15.14 -1.47
N THR A 183 4.67 -14.73 -0.37
CA THR A 183 5.53 -13.54 -0.34
C THR A 183 6.70 -13.63 -1.33
N PRO A 184 7.58 -14.65 -1.31
CA PRO A 184 8.65 -14.75 -2.29
C PRO A 184 8.13 -14.86 -3.73
N TRP A 185 7.01 -15.54 -3.94
CA TRP A 185 6.43 -15.64 -5.28
C TRP A 185 5.96 -14.29 -5.82
N HIS A 186 5.24 -13.49 -5.03
CA HIS A 186 4.82 -12.15 -5.45
C HIS A 186 6.02 -11.24 -5.73
N VAL A 187 7.06 -11.31 -4.88
CA VAL A 187 8.28 -10.51 -5.05
C VAL A 187 9.02 -10.88 -6.32
N VAL A 188 9.27 -12.16 -6.58
CA VAL A 188 9.98 -12.60 -7.80
C VAL A 188 9.16 -12.39 -9.07
N SER A 189 7.83 -12.32 -8.95
CA SER A 189 6.93 -11.97 -10.05
C SER A 189 6.92 -10.47 -10.37
N GLY A 190 7.66 -9.63 -9.60
CA GLY A 190 7.85 -8.21 -9.89
C GLY A 190 7.31 -7.22 -8.86
N MET A 191 6.66 -7.69 -7.77
CA MET A 191 6.05 -6.81 -6.77
C MET A 191 7.05 -6.28 -5.76
N GLN A 192 7.92 -5.41 -6.21
CA GLN A 192 8.94 -4.74 -5.39
C GLN A 192 9.26 -3.36 -5.94
N GLY A 193 9.71 -2.47 -5.08
CA GLY A 193 10.17 -1.13 -5.41
C GLY A 193 10.93 -0.52 -4.24
N ALA A 194 11.23 0.77 -4.32
CA ALA A 194 11.97 1.46 -3.29
C ALA A 194 11.30 2.78 -2.86
N ILE A 195 11.49 3.12 -1.60
CA ILE A 195 11.23 4.43 -1.06
C ILE A 195 12.54 5.02 -0.52
N MET A 196 12.87 6.23 -0.94
CA MET A 196 14.01 7.00 -0.46
C MET A 196 13.52 8.05 0.51
N VAL A 197 14.03 8.02 1.72
CA VAL A 197 13.82 9.04 2.74
C VAL A 197 15.08 9.90 2.81
N LEU A 198 14.99 11.10 2.29
CA LEU A 198 16.08 12.07 2.33
C LEU A 198 16.22 12.70 3.72
N PRO A 199 17.43 13.01 4.18
CA PRO A 199 17.60 13.79 5.41
C PRO A 199 16.86 15.13 5.33
N ARG A 200 16.40 15.61 6.49
CA ARG A 200 15.75 16.92 6.58
C ARG A 200 16.74 17.95 7.07
#